data_7e8b595db9e8acf34685718b2a3d887e
#
_entry.id   7e8b595db9e8acf34685718b2a3d887e
#
_cell.length_a   1.000
_cell.length_b   1.000
_cell.length_c   1.000
_cell.angle_alpha   90.00
_cell.angle_beta   90.00
_cell.angle_gamma   90.00
#
_symmetry.space_group_name_H-M   'P 1'
#
loop_
_entity.id
_entity.type
_entity.pdbx_description
1 polymer ?
#
loop_
_entity_poly.entity_id
_entity_poly.type
_entity_poly.pdbx_seq_one_letter_code
_entity_poly.pdbx_strand_id
1 'polypeptide(L)'
;PVFMVLGQACGIAAALAEGMVQEVDASQIRGIMQTDPYMDGSRADIIIDDGDSCISLSDGWVQTKGRRGYGPTYYEISGDCTGEYLKYNLPSTLEGVWDIYCFQQLKDRTNPVMNYQISVGDLVTEKVFDRSQLTLVGQVSGEWFHLGSYDFKDGLEGSVKLWAEDCGLPLRADAVLLVKK
;
A
#
# COMPACT_ATOMS: atom_id res chain seq x y z
N PRO A 1 11.03 11.51 -7.34
CA PRO A 1 11.28 10.22 -6.68
C PRO A 1 12.58 9.54 -7.13
N VAL A 2 12.86 9.41 -8.44
CA VAL A 2 14.06 8.70 -8.95
C VAL A 2 15.37 9.26 -8.38
N PHE A 3 15.52 10.57 -8.26
CA PHE A 3 16.73 11.20 -7.70
C PHE A 3 16.90 10.93 -6.20
N MET A 4 15.81 10.77 -5.44
CA MET A 4 15.87 10.41 -4.02
C MET A 4 16.38 8.96 -3.86
N VAL A 5 15.86 8.04 -4.64
CA VAL A 5 16.28 6.63 -4.64
C VAL A 5 17.74 6.49 -5.05
N LEU A 6 18.19 7.22 -6.08
CA LEU A 6 19.59 7.24 -6.49
C LEU A 6 20.50 7.83 -5.40
N GLY A 7 20.07 8.93 -4.77
CA GLY A 7 20.82 9.53 -3.65
C GLY A 7 20.98 8.59 -2.47
N GLN A 8 19.93 7.87 -2.10
CA GLN A 8 19.95 6.87 -1.04
C GLN A 8 20.86 5.69 -1.39
N ALA A 9 20.77 5.14 -2.60
CA ALA A 9 21.65 4.08 -3.07
C ALA A 9 23.13 4.50 -3.04
N CYS A 10 23.45 5.72 -3.45
CA CYS A 10 24.80 6.27 -3.38
C CYS A 10 25.29 6.44 -1.93
N GLY A 11 24.42 6.87 -1.02
CA GLY A 11 24.72 6.98 0.41
C GLY A 11 25.03 5.63 1.05
N ILE A 12 24.23 4.61 0.77
CA ILE A 12 24.44 3.24 1.25
C ILE A 12 25.77 2.69 0.69
N ALA A 13 26.01 2.87 -0.62
CA ALA A 13 27.26 2.45 -1.24
C ALA A 13 28.48 3.09 -0.58
N ALA A 14 28.43 4.39 -0.29
CA ALA A 14 29.49 5.11 0.39
C ALA A 14 29.72 4.61 1.84
N ALA A 15 28.64 4.28 2.55
CA ALA A 15 28.72 3.74 3.93
C ALA A 15 29.27 2.32 3.99
N LEU A 16 29.06 1.51 2.94
CA LEU A 16 29.58 0.13 2.85
C LEU A 16 31.03 0.07 2.31
N ALA A 17 31.52 1.12 1.66
CA ALA A 17 32.80 1.08 0.99
C ALA A 17 33.95 1.08 2.01
N GLU A 18 34.77 0.02 2.01
CA GLU A 18 36.07 -0.05 2.70
C GLU A 18 37.22 0.49 1.81
N GLY A 19 36.93 0.72 0.53
CA GLY A 19 37.86 1.20 -0.49
C GLY A 19 37.15 2.07 -1.53
N MET A 20 37.18 1.67 -2.80
CA MET A 20 36.47 2.39 -3.85
C MET A 20 34.97 2.03 -3.86
N VAL A 21 34.10 3.04 -3.92
CA VAL A 21 32.62 2.86 -3.92
C VAL A 21 32.14 1.96 -5.08
N GLN A 22 32.88 1.93 -6.20
CA GLN A 22 32.56 1.10 -7.35
C GLN A 22 32.76 -0.42 -7.09
N GLU A 23 33.44 -0.80 -6.01
CA GLU A 23 33.69 -2.18 -5.63
C GLU A 23 32.58 -2.75 -4.73
N VAL A 24 31.67 -1.90 -4.26
CA VAL A 24 30.53 -2.33 -3.44
C VAL A 24 29.55 -3.14 -4.29
N ASP A 25 29.20 -4.33 -3.82
CA ASP A 25 28.24 -5.20 -4.52
C ASP A 25 26.84 -4.54 -4.56
N ALA A 26 26.32 -4.35 -5.77
CA ALA A 26 24.99 -3.80 -6.00
C ALA A 26 23.87 -4.64 -5.37
N SER A 27 24.08 -5.94 -5.14
CA SER A 27 23.10 -6.80 -4.47
C SER A 27 22.98 -6.46 -2.98
N GLN A 28 24.08 -6.09 -2.33
CA GLN A 28 24.07 -5.63 -0.93
C GLN A 28 23.32 -4.30 -0.78
N ILE A 29 23.60 -3.33 -1.68
CA ILE A 29 22.91 -2.05 -1.70
C ILE A 29 21.40 -2.27 -1.86
N ARG A 30 21.02 -3.13 -2.82
CA ARG A 30 19.61 -3.45 -3.08
C ARG A 30 18.93 -4.13 -1.89
N GLY A 31 19.63 -5.08 -1.25
CA GLY A 31 19.14 -5.75 -0.04
C GLY A 31 18.86 -4.75 1.09
N ILE A 32 19.80 -3.86 1.39
CA ILE A 32 19.65 -2.83 2.43
C ILE A 32 18.49 -1.87 2.08
N MET A 33 18.38 -1.41 0.83
CA MET A 33 17.27 -0.55 0.42
C MET A 33 15.90 -1.20 0.60
N GLN A 34 15.83 -2.53 0.55
CA GLN A 34 14.58 -3.27 0.72
C GLN A 34 14.26 -3.61 2.18
N THR A 35 15.27 -3.73 3.04
CA THR A 35 15.08 -4.23 4.41
C THR A 35 15.36 -3.19 5.49
N ASP A 36 16.37 -2.34 5.30
CA ASP A 36 16.82 -1.32 6.24
C ASP A 36 17.40 -0.11 5.48
N PRO A 37 16.56 0.66 4.78
CA PRO A 37 17.00 1.71 3.86
C PRO A 37 17.75 2.86 4.55
N TYR A 38 17.61 3.01 5.86
CA TYR A 38 18.30 4.04 6.64
C TYR A 38 19.55 3.52 7.36
N MET A 39 19.82 2.23 7.31
CA MET A 39 20.94 1.55 8.00
C MET A 39 20.95 1.81 9.53
N ASP A 40 19.76 1.96 10.11
CA ASP A 40 19.54 2.23 11.54
C ASP A 40 18.80 1.10 12.25
N GLY A 41 18.56 -0.02 11.56
CA GLY A 41 17.80 -1.17 12.02
C GLY A 41 16.28 -1.01 11.87
N SER A 42 15.82 0.11 11.27
CA SER A 42 14.41 0.27 10.94
C SER A 42 14.01 -0.67 9.80
N ARG A 43 12.75 -1.08 9.78
CA ARG A 43 12.21 -1.83 8.64
C ARG A 43 11.72 -0.86 7.57
N ALA A 44 11.96 -1.23 6.31
CA ALA A 44 11.38 -0.53 5.18
C ALA A 44 9.85 -0.61 5.21
N ASP A 45 9.19 0.44 4.73
CA ASP A 45 7.76 0.42 4.46
C ASP A 45 7.44 -0.68 3.45
N ILE A 46 6.28 -1.32 3.63
CA ILE A 46 5.79 -2.35 2.74
C ILE A 46 4.64 -1.77 1.93
N ILE A 47 4.75 -1.85 0.62
CA ILE A 47 3.67 -1.47 -0.30
C ILE A 47 3.18 -2.72 -0.99
N ILE A 48 1.86 -2.92 -0.96
CA ILE A 48 1.15 -3.96 -1.71
C ILE A 48 0.37 -3.24 -2.80
N ASP A 49 0.82 -3.41 -4.05
CA ASP A 49 0.20 -2.78 -5.23
C ASP A 49 -0.67 -3.79 -5.98
N ASP A 50 -1.51 -3.32 -6.88
CA ASP A 50 -2.49 -4.11 -7.65
C ASP A 50 -1.85 -5.20 -8.55
N GLY A 51 -0.53 -5.19 -8.76
CA GLY A 51 0.23 -6.24 -9.45
C GLY A 51 0.66 -7.42 -8.56
N ASP A 52 0.46 -7.34 -7.26
CA ASP A 52 0.99 -8.32 -6.31
C ASP A 52 0.11 -9.58 -6.20
N SER A 53 0.76 -10.75 -6.07
CA SER A 53 0.08 -12.05 -5.99
C SER A 53 -0.70 -12.29 -4.69
N CYS A 54 -0.55 -11.42 -3.70
CA CYS A 54 -1.24 -11.51 -2.41
C CYS A 54 -2.64 -10.87 -2.41
N ILE A 55 -3.15 -10.44 -3.57
CA ILE A 55 -4.49 -9.89 -3.71
C ILE A 55 -5.50 -10.98 -4.07
N SER A 56 -6.63 -10.96 -3.39
CA SER A 56 -7.79 -11.81 -3.67
C SER A 56 -8.98 -10.92 -4.06
N LEU A 57 -9.67 -11.26 -5.14
CA LEU A 57 -10.83 -10.51 -5.61
C LEU A 57 -12.04 -11.45 -5.75
N SER A 58 -13.23 -10.89 -5.55
CA SER A 58 -14.46 -11.46 -6.06
C SER A 58 -14.63 -11.17 -7.55
N ASP A 59 -15.72 -11.61 -8.14
CA ASP A 59 -15.99 -11.42 -9.57
C ASP A 59 -16.20 -9.93 -9.92
N GLY A 60 -16.03 -9.60 -11.19
CA GLY A 60 -16.33 -8.27 -11.74
C GLY A 60 -15.21 -7.23 -11.62
N TRP A 61 -14.16 -7.47 -10.86
CA TRP A 61 -13.01 -6.58 -10.80
C TRP A 61 -12.15 -6.66 -12.06
N VAL A 62 -11.77 -5.53 -12.60
CA VAL A 62 -10.94 -5.39 -13.80
C VAL A 62 -9.71 -4.55 -13.48
N GLN A 63 -8.52 -5.07 -13.78
CA GLN A 63 -7.30 -4.29 -13.71
C GLN A 63 -7.30 -3.27 -14.85
N THR A 64 -7.22 -2.01 -14.51
CA THR A 64 -7.35 -0.87 -15.42
C THR A 64 -6.07 -0.03 -15.42
N LYS A 65 -5.62 0.40 -16.59
CA LYS A 65 -4.50 1.35 -16.73
C LYS A 65 -4.99 2.77 -16.49
N GLY A 66 -4.27 3.53 -15.69
CA GLY A 66 -4.61 4.91 -15.40
C GLY A 66 -3.44 5.76 -14.94
N ARG A 67 -3.57 7.09 -15.09
CA ARG A 67 -2.52 8.06 -14.74
C ARG A 67 -2.65 8.61 -13.31
N ARG A 68 -3.67 8.19 -12.55
CA ARG A 68 -4.01 8.75 -11.24
C ARG A 68 -3.98 7.73 -10.12
N GLY A 69 -3.45 6.53 -10.37
CA GLY A 69 -3.15 5.53 -9.36
C GLY A 69 -1.84 5.84 -8.63
N TYR A 70 -1.56 5.02 -7.62
CA TYR A 70 -0.22 4.91 -7.03
C TYR A 70 0.76 4.42 -8.10
N GLY A 71 0.40 3.31 -8.76
CA GLY A 71 1.11 2.72 -9.88
C GLY A 71 0.49 3.09 -11.25
N PRO A 72 0.89 2.38 -12.31
CA PRO A 72 0.35 2.57 -13.66
C PRO A 72 -1.02 1.91 -13.86
N THR A 73 -1.42 1.04 -12.93
CA THR A 73 -2.67 0.28 -12.94
C THR A 73 -3.40 0.43 -11.60
N TYR A 74 -4.64 0.00 -11.54
CA TYR A 74 -5.46 -0.17 -10.35
C TYR A 74 -6.63 -1.11 -10.68
N TYR A 75 -7.26 -1.72 -9.68
CA TYR A 75 -8.49 -2.46 -9.87
C TYR A 75 -9.72 -1.55 -9.85
N GLU A 76 -10.66 -1.83 -10.74
CA GLU A 76 -11.93 -1.12 -10.80
C GLU A 76 -13.07 -2.12 -10.97
N ILE A 77 -14.17 -1.91 -10.25
CA ILE A 77 -15.45 -2.57 -10.49
C ILE A 77 -16.51 -1.51 -10.79
N SER A 78 -17.29 -1.73 -11.83
CA SER A 78 -18.35 -0.82 -12.29
C SER A 78 -19.67 -1.55 -12.40
N GLY A 79 -20.77 -0.86 -12.18
CA GLY A 79 -22.11 -1.45 -12.20
C GLY A 79 -22.52 -1.93 -10.82
N ASP A 80 -23.28 -3.02 -10.76
CA ASP A 80 -23.68 -3.61 -9.47
C ASP A 80 -22.46 -4.29 -8.83
N CYS A 81 -22.00 -3.73 -7.72
CA CYS A 81 -20.90 -4.27 -6.93
C CYS A 81 -21.36 -4.82 -5.56
N THR A 82 -22.65 -5.06 -5.41
CA THR A 82 -23.23 -5.56 -4.16
C THR A 82 -22.64 -6.90 -3.77
N GLY A 83 -21.99 -6.97 -2.62
CA GLY A 83 -21.33 -8.18 -2.12
C GLY A 83 -19.93 -8.43 -2.69
N GLU A 84 -19.52 -7.65 -3.68
CA GLU A 84 -18.19 -7.76 -4.27
C GLU A 84 -17.12 -7.13 -3.38
N TYR A 85 -15.92 -7.71 -3.39
CA TYR A 85 -14.82 -7.24 -2.55
C TYR A 85 -13.46 -7.42 -3.23
N LEU A 86 -12.50 -6.65 -2.75
CA LEU A 86 -11.06 -6.86 -2.98
C LEU A 86 -10.37 -6.98 -1.63
N LYS A 87 -9.46 -7.93 -1.49
CA LYS A 87 -8.75 -8.22 -0.25
C LYS A 87 -7.25 -8.28 -0.49
N TYR A 88 -6.50 -7.47 0.25
CA TYR A 88 -5.05 -7.53 0.36
C TYR A 88 -4.69 -8.46 1.51
N ASN A 89 -3.98 -9.55 1.23
CA ASN A 89 -3.44 -10.44 2.25
C ASN A 89 -2.07 -9.90 2.67
N LEU A 90 -1.94 -9.56 3.95
CA LEU A 90 -0.72 -8.96 4.48
C LEU A 90 0.36 -10.03 4.70
N PRO A 91 1.66 -9.67 4.63
CA PRO A 91 2.75 -10.61 4.88
C PRO A 91 2.64 -11.23 6.28
N SER A 92 2.78 -12.55 6.39
CA SER A 92 2.81 -13.27 7.69
C SER A 92 4.07 -13.00 8.51
N THR A 93 5.06 -12.31 7.92
CA THR A 93 6.31 -11.91 8.58
C THR A 93 6.22 -10.59 9.33
N LEU A 94 5.04 -9.98 9.40
CA LEU A 94 4.84 -8.74 10.14
C LEU A 94 4.97 -9.02 11.64
N GLU A 95 5.72 -8.14 12.34
CA GLU A 95 5.93 -8.20 13.77
C GLU A 95 5.97 -6.79 14.36
N GLY A 96 5.30 -6.60 15.50
CA GLY A 96 5.18 -5.31 16.17
C GLY A 96 4.08 -4.43 15.61
N VAL A 97 4.11 -3.15 15.93
CA VAL A 97 3.05 -2.20 15.58
C VAL A 97 3.29 -1.60 14.20
N TRP A 98 2.27 -1.66 13.37
CA TRP A 98 2.28 -1.10 12.01
C TRP A 98 1.08 -0.19 11.80
N ASP A 99 1.34 0.95 11.18
CA ASP A 99 0.30 1.79 10.61
C ASP A 99 -0.07 1.29 9.23
N ILE A 100 -1.36 1.16 8.97
CA ILE A 100 -1.89 0.71 7.67
C ILE A 100 -2.59 1.88 6.99
N TYR A 101 -2.26 2.09 5.71
CA TYR A 101 -2.86 3.11 4.86
C TYR A 101 -3.35 2.47 3.56
N CYS A 102 -4.39 3.05 2.97
CA CYS A 102 -4.80 2.75 1.61
C CYS A 102 -4.67 4.00 0.72
N PHE A 103 -4.29 3.79 -0.53
CA PHE A 103 -4.19 4.87 -1.50
C PHE A 103 -5.56 5.23 -2.05
N GLN A 104 -5.95 6.51 -1.94
CA GLN A 104 -7.22 7.04 -2.43
C GLN A 104 -7.01 7.99 -3.58
N GLN A 105 -7.61 7.69 -4.73
CA GLN A 105 -7.49 8.54 -5.91
C GLN A 105 -8.36 9.81 -5.76
N LEU A 106 -7.78 10.96 -6.09
CA LEU A 106 -8.49 12.24 -6.19
C LEU A 106 -9.26 12.31 -7.52
N LYS A 107 -10.37 11.59 -7.63
CA LYS A 107 -11.17 11.57 -8.84
C LYS A 107 -12.67 11.66 -8.54
N ASP A 108 -13.35 12.64 -9.14
CA ASP A 108 -14.74 12.98 -8.88
C ASP A 108 -15.79 11.96 -9.36
N ARG A 109 -15.35 10.92 -10.10
CA ARG A 109 -16.23 9.91 -10.70
C ARG A 109 -15.97 8.50 -10.19
N THR A 110 -15.60 8.38 -8.93
CA THR A 110 -15.50 7.11 -8.22
C THR A 110 -16.46 7.11 -7.05
N ASN A 111 -16.75 5.93 -6.49
CA ASN A 111 -17.59 5.84 -5.31
C ASN A 111 -17.01 6.73 -4.19
N PRO A 112 -17.81 7.67 -3.63
CA PRO A 112 -17.32 8.58 -2.60
C PRO A 112 -17.15 7.90 -1.24
N VAL A 113 -17.85 6.79 -0.99
CA VAL A 113 -17.84 6.07 0.28
C VAL A 113 -17.38 4.64 0.04
N MET A 114 -16.40 4.20 0.80
CA MET A 114 -15.85 2.83 0.75
C MET A 114 -15.69 2.28 2.15
N ASN A 115 -15.97 0.99 2.31
CA ASN A 115 -15.81 0.30 3.58
C ASN A 115 -14.52 -0.51 3.54
N TYR A 116 -13.78 -0.44 4.64
CA TYR A 116 -12.56 -1.23 4.87
C TYR A 116 -12.73 -2.09 6.11
N GLN A 117 -12.39 -3.36 6.01
CA GLN A 117 -12.26 -4.27 7.14
C GLN A 117 -10.80 -4.67 7.26
N ILE A 118 -10.21 -4.37 8.41
CA ILE A 118 -8.84 -4.75 8.74
C ILE A 118 -8.92 -5.91 9.72
N SER A 119 -8.32 -7.04 9.36
CA SER A 119 -8.25 -8.23 10.21
C SER A 119 -6.79 -8.52 10.58
N VAL A 120 -6.54 -8.77 11.87
CA VAL A 120 -5.23 -9.21 12.41
C VAL A 120 -5.49 -10.31 13.43
N GLY A 121 -5.24 -11.57 13.04
CA GLY A 121 -5.71 -12.73 13.81
C GLY A 121 -7.22 -12.66 14.06
N ASP A 122 -7.64 -12.72 15.31
CA ASP A 122 -9.07 -12.65 15.71
C ASP A 122 -9.62 -11.21 15.80
N LEU A 123 -8.73 -10.19 15.72
CA LEU A 123 -9.15 -8.79 15.74
C LEU A 123 -9.69 -8.38 14.37
N VAL A 124 -10.92 -7.88 14.35
CA VAL A 124 -11.56 -7.33 13.15
C VAL A 124 -11.98 -5.89 13.45
N THR A 125 -11.54 -4.97 12.62
CA THR A 125 -11.86 -3.54 12.73
C THR A 125 -12.43 -3.04 11.40
N GLU A 126 -13.49 -2.26 11.47
CA GLU A 126 -14.10 -1.63 10.29
C GLU A 126 -13.78 -0.13 10.25
N LYS A 127 -13.52 0.38 9.07
CA LYS A 127 -13.30 1.79 8.77
C LYS A 127 -14.10 2.18 7.54
N VAL A 128 -14.73 3.33 7.61
CA VAL A 128 -15.41 3.94 6.46
C VAL A 128 -14.54 5.07 5.96
N PHE A 129 -14.20 5.02 4.69
CA PHE A 129 -13.61 6.14 3.96
C PHE A 129 -14.71 6.94 3.30
N ASP A 130 -14.68 8.25 3.48
CA ASP A 130 -15.48 9.21 2.72
C ASP A 130 -14.51 10.18 2.03
N ARG A 131 -14.74 10.43 0.76
CA ARG A 131 -13.88 11.33 -0.04
C ARG A 131 -13.75 12.73 0.55
N SER A 132 -14.73 13.20 1.30
CA SER A 132 -14.66 14.49 2.00
C SER A 132 -13.52 14.55 3.05
N GLN A 133 -12.98 13.38 3.45
CA GLN A 133 -11.85 13.29 4.37
C GLN A 133 -10.48 13.53 3.71
N LEU A 134 -10.42 13.54 2.36
CA LEU A 134 -9.20 13.89 1.64
C LEU A 134 -8.87 15.37 1.81
N THR A 135 -7.62 15.66 2.12
CA THR A 135 -7.15 17.02 2.42
C THR A 135 -6.32 17.62 1.31
N LEU A 136 -5.70 16.79 0.48
CA LEU A 136 -4.86 17.24 -0.63
C LEU A 136 -5.70 17.79 -1.78
N VAL A 137 -5.30 18.96 -2.25
CA VAL A 137 -5.86 19.63 -3.43
C VAL A 137 -4.75 19.92 -4.43
N GLY A 138 -5.07 19.86 -5.72
CA GLY A 138 -4.14 20.24 -6.78
C GLY A 138 -3.75 19.11 -7.73
N GLN A 139 -2.46 19.10 -8.15
CA GLN A 139 -1.97 18.21 -9.21
C GLN A 139 -1.42 16.86 -8.69
N VAL A 140 -1.92 16.36 -7.58
CA VAL A 140 -1.57 15.04 -7.05
C VAL A 140 -2.53 13.97 -7.54
N SER A 141 -2.07 12.73 -7.65
CA SER A 141 -2.89 11.60 -8.12
C SER A 141 -3.85 11.09 -7.05
N GLY A 142 -3.45 11.16 -5.78
CA GLY A 142 -4.23 10.67 -4.64
C GLY A 142 -3.56 10.97 -3.31
N GLU A 143 -4.13 10.43 -2.25
CA GLU A 143 -3.71 10.60 -0.86
C GLU A 143 -3.74 9.25 -0.15
N TRP A 144 -2.81 9.04 0.80
CA TRP A 144 -2.81 7.89 1.70
C TRP A 144 -3.78 8.13 2.86
N PHE A 145 -4.84 7.32 2.92
CA PHE A 145 -5.83 7.35 3.99
C PHE A 145 -5.46 6.36 5.09
N HIS A 146 -5.31 6.85 6.33
CA HIS A 146 -4.90 6.05 7.48
C HIS A 146 -6.05 5.15 7.97
N LEU A 147 -5.86 3.85 7.87
CA LEU A 147 -6.82 2.84 8.34
C LEU A 147 -6.67 2.54 9.84
N GLY A 148 -5.50 2.71 10.41
CA GLY A 148 -5.22 2.50 11.83
C GLY A 148 -3.85 1.92 12.10
N SER A 149 -3.57 1.72 13.40
CA SER A 149 -2.36 1.06 13.90
C SER A 149 -2.73 -0.30 14.49
N TYR A 150 -1.99 -1.34 14.12
CA TYR A 150 -2.27 -2.72 14.51
C TYR A 150 -0.99 -3.41 14.99
N ASP A 151 -1.11 -4.18 16.08
CA ASP A 151 -0.01 -4.95 16.66
C ASP A 151 -0.01 -6.37 16.10
N PHE A 152 0.98 -6.66 15.26
CA PHE A 152 1.17 -7.98 14.67
C PHE A 152 2.09 -8.80 15.56
N LYS A 153 1.61 -9.95 16.00
CA LYS A 153 2.42 -10.96 16.67
C LYS A 153 2.88 -11.98 15.63
N ASP A 154 4.03 -12.58 15.87
CA ASP A 154 4.61 -13.57 14.96
C ASP A 154 3.59 -14.64 14.53
N GLY A 155 3.50 -14.85 13.23
CA GLY A 155 2.60 -15.84 12.62
C GLY A 155 1.13 -15.46 12.54
N LEU A 156 0.70 -14.26 12.97
CA LEU A 156 -0.67 -13.82 12.76
C LEU A 156 -0.93 -13.44 11.30
N GLU A 157 -2.00 -14.00 10.75
CA GLU A 157 -2.49 -13.58 9.44
C GLU A 157 -3.16 -12.20 9.55
N GLY A 158 -2.87 -11.35 8.58
CA GLY A 158 -3.49 -10.03 8.44
C GLY A 158 -4.11 -9.83 7.08
N SER A 159 -5.13 -8.99 7.01
CA SER A 159 -5.70 -8.59 5.72
C SER A 159 -6.41 -7.24 5.79
N VAL A 160 -6.49 -6.59 4.63
CA VAL A 160 -7.33 -5.40 4.39
C VAL A 160 -8.32 -5.74 3.29
N LYS A 161 -9.61 -5.73 3.62
CA LYS A 161 -10.70 -6.00 2.67
C LYS A 161 -11.44 -4.69 2.38
N LEU A 162 -11.71 -4.43 1.11
CA LEU A 162 -12.44 -3.28 0.60
C LEU A 162 -13.75 -3.75 -0.05
N TRP A 163 -14.85 -3.03 0.23
CA TRP A 163 -16.14 -3.17 -0.47
C TRP A 163 -16.92 -1.87 -0.45
N ALA A 164 -18.03 -1.80 -1.17
CA ALA A 164 -19.01 -0.71 -1.07
C ALA A 164 -20.43 -1.27 -0.95
N GLU A 165 -21.30 -0.52 -0.28
CA GLU A 165 -22.72 -0.87 -0.17
C GLU A 165 -23.54 -0.30 -1.31
N ASP A 166 -23.12 0.88 -1.82
CA ASP A 166 -23.75 1.56 -2.95
C ASP A 166 -22.76 1.67 -4.11
N CYS A 167 -23.16 1.16 -5.25
CA CYS A 167 -22.36 1.03 -6.45
C CYS A 167 -22.82 1.95 -7.59
N GLY A 168 -23.43 3.07 -7.26
CA GLY A 168 -23.83 4.07 -8.25
C GLY A 168 -22.69 4.67 -9.07
N LEU A 169 -21.45 4.53 -8.56
CA LEU A 169 -20.20 4.94 -9.22
C LEU A 169 -19.15 3.84 -9.10
N PRO A 170 -18.14 3.78 -10.01
CA PRO A 170 -17.09 2.78 -9.95
C PRO A 170 -16.36 2.78 -8.61
N LEU A 171 -16.18 1.58 -8.03
CA LEU A 171 -15.32 1.37 -6.87
C LEU A 171 -13.91 1.08 -7.36
N ARG A 172 -12.91 1.69 -6.72
CA ARG A 172 -11.49 1.51 -7.09
C ARG A 172 -10.67 1.07 -5.90
N ALA A 173 -9.76 0.17 -6.18
CA ALA A 173 -8.74 -0.29 -5.27
C ALA A 173 -7.36 -0.16 -5.93
N ASP A 174 -6.39 0.34 -5.21
CA ASP A 174 -5.06 0.64 -5.74
C ASP A 174 -4.00 -0.02 -4.83
N ALA A 175 -3.37 0.72 -3.94
CA ALA A 175 -2.30 0.19 -3.11
C ALA A 175 -2.61 0.30 -1.61
N VAL A 176 -1.97 -0.59 -0.83
CA VAL A 176 -1.91 -0.56 0.64
C VAL A 176 -0.47 -0.34 1.06
N LEU A 177 -0.25 0.58 2.01
CA LEU A 177 1.04 0.89 2.59
C LEU A 177 1.04 0.50 4.07
N LEU A 178 2.09 -0.19 4.50
CA LEU A 178 2.36 -0.52 5.90
C LEU A 178 3.65 0.19 6.32
N VAL A 179 3.55 0.95 7.41
CA VAL A 179 4.67 1.70 8.01
C VAL A 179 4.89 1.16 9.42
N LYS A 180 6.10 0.68 9.71
CA LYS A 180 6.43 0.19 11.05
C LYS A 180 6.59 1.36 12.01
N LYS A 181 5.99 1.24 13.21
CA LYS A 181 6.20 2.17 14.34
C LYS A 181 7.39 1.79 15.20
#